data_bf12ffeadab3e5160cb563a2a131958e
#
_entry.id   bf12ffeadab3e5160cb563a2a131958e
#
_cell.length_a   1.000
_cell.length_b   1.000
_cell.length_c   1.000
_cell.angle_alpha   90.00
_cell.angle_beta   90.00
_cell.angle_gamma   90.00
#
_symmetry.space_group_name_H-M   'P 1'
#
loop_
_entity.id
_entity.type
_entity.pdbx_description
1 polymer ?
#
loop_
_entity_poly.entity_id
_entity_poly.type
_entity_poly.pdbx_seq_one_letter_code
_entity_poly.pdbx_strand_id
1 'polypeptide(L)'
;MKPQLNKYAIVFMLLIGISGFCQNSGSNEIFINTDNLITIDLTSKELVGTYYINNEFVPGKISNQKAVYLMRYNAYKDVMEMELNNKQYYFPLTTNYSVTFESLNKIYQVLDYKEKEITKKGLFVVVFLGNEISLFLKEKIEFFEEVVAKTGYDKYVPPTLKRVDDKFYVVFKNNPAIALPNKKKEVISLFESKGSAIESYAKINNLGFKNREDLIKICKYYDTLK
;
A
#
# COMPACT_ATOMS: atom_id res chain seq x y z
N MET A 1 71.40 -12.83 -61.00
CA MET A 1 71.27 -13.15 -59.56
C MET A 1 69.96 -12.54 -59.09
N LYS A 2 68.91 -13.38 -58.82
CA LYS A 2 67.63 -12.94 -58.33
C LYS A 2 67.60 -13.14 -56.82
N PRO A 3 67.15 -12.19 -55.99
CA PRO A 3 66.89 -12.45 -54.61
C PRO A 3 65.48 -13.02 -54.45
N GLN A 4 65.35 -14.07 -53.69
CA GLN A 4 64.15 -14.74 -53.34
C GLN A 4 63.38 -13.85 -52.37
N LEU A 5 62.10 -13.62 -52.71
CA LEU A 5 61.17 -12.90 -51.85
C LEU A 5 60.43 -13.89 -50.94
N ASN A 6 60.73 -13.79 -49.65
CA ASN A 6 60.15 -14.64 -48.64
C ASN A 6 58.71 -14.23 -48.38
N LYS A 7 57.75 -15.10 -48.69
CA LYS A 7 56.31 -14.92 -48.44
C LYS A 7 55.96 -15.40 -47.05
N TYR A 8 55.92 -14.50 -46.11
CA TYR A 8 55.15 -14.73 -44.88
C TYR A 8 53.96 -13.77 -44.90
N ALA A 9 52.84 -14.29 -45.33
CA ALA A 9 51.56 -13.60 -45.14
C ALA A 9 51.14 -13.76 -43.69
N ILE A 10 51.27 -12.70 -42.90
CA ILE A 10 50.69 -12.62 -41.57
C ILE A 10 49.21 -12.33 -41.75
N VAL A 11 48.38 -13.35 -41.57
CA VAL A 11 46.91 -13.20 -41.47
C VAL A 11 46.66 -12.63 -40.08
N PHE A 12 46.45 -11.33 -40.02
CA PHE A 12 45.96 -10.65 -38.84
C PHE A 12 44.45 -10.90 -38.74
N MET A 13 44.10 -11.93 -37.98
CA MET A 13 42.68 -12.25 -37.69
C MET A 13 42.16 -11.24 -36.70
N LEU A 14 41.46 -10.21 -37.20
CA LEU A 14 40.72 -9.22 -36.41
C LEU A 14 39.54 -9.93 -35.74
N LEU A 15 39.76 -10.38 -34.50
CA LEU A 15 38.70 -10.77 -33.59
C LEU A 15 37.92 -9.50 -33.20
N ILE A 16 36.89 -9.18 -33.97
CA ILE A 16 35.87 -8.21 -33.56
C ILE A 16 35.08 -8.87 -32.44
N GLY A 17 35.46 -8.59 -31.20
CA GLY A 17 34.67 -8.89 -30.04
C GLY A 17 33.38 -8.09 -30.12
N ILE A 18 32.28 -8.76 -30.48
CA ILE A 18 30.95 -8.23 -30.29
C ILE A 18 30.71 -8.24 -28.79
N SER A 19 31.10 -7.13 -28.13
CA SER A 19 30.57 -6.83 -26.79
C SER A 19 29.08 -6.69 -26.92
N GLY A 20 28.38 -7.81 -26.66
CA GLY A 20 26.95 -7.79 -26.43
C GLY A 20 26.70 -6.81 -25.29
N PHE A 21 26.27 -5.59 -25.63
CA PHE A 21 25.58 -4.72 -24.70
C PHE A 21 24.30 -5.46 -24.30
N CYS A 22 24.41 -6.24 -23.23
CA CYS A 22 23.26 -6.62 -22.45
C CYS A 22 22.67 -5.30 -21.95
N GLN A 23 21.71 -4.74 -22.69
CA GLN A 23 20.86 -3.68 -22.18
C GLN A 23 20.08 -4.33 -21.05
N ASN A 24 20.66 -4.23 -19.87
CA ASN A 24 19.94 -4.38 -18.62
C ASN A 24 18.92 -3.25 -18.61
N SER A 25 17.74 -3.51 -19.20
CA SER A 25 16.56 -2.68 -18.98
C SER A 25 16.29 -2.82 -17.50
N GLY A 26 16.84 -1.87 -16.74
CA GLY A 26 16.68 -1.77 -15.31
C GLY A 26 15.20 -1.63 -15.00
N SER A 27 14.51 -2.74 -14.86
CA SER A 27 13.36 -2.82 -14.00
C SER A 27 13.92 -2.52 -12.61
N ASN A 28 13.63 -1.35 -12.08
CA ASN A 28 13.90 -1.03 -10.68
C ASN A 28 12.98 -1.92 -9.82
N GLU A 29 13.28 -3.19 -9.77
CA GLU A 29 12.66 -4.14 -8.87
C GLU A 29 13.30 -3.94 -7.51
N ILE A 30 12.66 -3.12 -6.67
CA ILE A 30 13.10 -2.92 -5.29
C ILE A 30 12.51 -4.05 -4.46
N PHE A 31 13.24 -5.16 -4.34
CA PHE A 31 12.90 -6.24 -3.41
C PHE A 31 13.71 -6.08 -2.12
N ILE A 32 13.03 -6.08 -0.99
CA ILE A 32 13.69 -6.18 0.32
C ILE A 32 13.56 -7.63 0.79
N ASN A 33 14.70 -8.26 1.05
CA ASN A 33 14.74 -9.58 1.63
C ASN A 33 14.23 -9.55 3.08
N THR A 34 13.48 -10.58 3.47
CA THR A 34 12.75 -10.65 4.74
C THR A 34 13.62 -10.97 5.96
N ASP A 35 14.94 -11.16 5.78
CA ASP A 35 15.83 -11.65 6.82
C ASP A 35 16.02 -10.71 8.03
N ASN A 36 15.51 -9.48 7.97
CA ASN A 36 15.60 -8.48 9.04
C ASN A 36 14.26 -8.19 9.75
N LEU A 37 13.31 -9.11 9.68
CA LEU A 37 12.06 -8.95 10.43
C LEU A 37 12.33 -9.31 11.90
N ILE A 38 12.00 -8.37 12.79
CA ILE A 38 11.83 -8.67 14.21
C ILE A 38 10.70 -9.70 14.29
N THR A 39 11.10 -10.96 14.38
CA THR A 39 10.18 -12.05 14.68
C THR A 39 9.79 -11.86 16.14
N ILE A 40 8.59 -11.39 16.41
CA ILE A 40 8.03 -11.57 17.74
C ILE A 40 7.85 -13.07 17.87
N ASP A 41 8.61 -13.68 18.76
CA ASP A 41 8.50 -15.10 19.05
C ASP A 41 7.16 -15.37 19.76
N LEU A 42 6.14 -15.63 18.95
CA LEU A 42 4.79 -15.98 19.40
C LEU A 42 4.63 -17.52 19.50
N THR A 43 5.73 -18.28 19.46
CA THR A 43 5.71 -19.75 19.39
C THR A 43 5.23 -20.43 20.67
N SER A 44 5.05 -19.70 21.77
CA SER A 44 4.69 -20.33 23.06
C SER A 44 3.19 -20.29 23.41
N LYS A 45 2.35 -19.53 22.67
CA LYS A 45 0.91 -19.40 22.96
C LYS A 45 0.09 -19.42 21.66
N GLU A 46 -1.08 -20.03 21.76
CA GLU A 46 -2.02 -20.13 20.63
C GLU A 46 -2.53 -18.74 20.23
N LEU A 47 -1.87 -18.13 19.23
CA LEU A 47 -2.29 -16.85 18.65
C LEU A 47 -3.54 -17.05 17.80
N VAL A 48 -4.61 -16.36 18.13
CA VAL A 48 -5.88 -16.39 17.39
C VAL A 48 -5.92 -15.25 16.36
N GLY A 49 -6.45 -15.54 15.17
CA GLY A 49 -6.61 -14.53 14.12
C GLY A 49 -5.55 -14.57 13.03
N THR A 50 -5.48 -13.51 12.24
CA THR A 50 -4.59 -13.42 11.07
C THR A 50 -4.04 -12.00 10.92
N TYR A 51 -2.87 -11.88 10.28
CA TYR A 51 -2.23 -10.60 9.94
C TYR A 51 -2.86 -9.92 8.72
N TYR A 52 -3.72 -10.63 7.96
CA TYR A 52 -4.13 -10.27 6.61
C TYR A 52 -5.60 -9.92 6.53
N ILE A 53 -5.93 -8.97 5.63
CA ILE A 53 -7.33 -8.73 5.22
C ILE A 53 -7.82 -9.85 4.31
N ASN A 54 -6.93 -10.36 3.46
CA ASN A 54 -7.12 -11.56 2.65
C ASN A 54 -5.96 -12.50 2.92
N ASN A 55 -6.22 -13.70 3.40
CA ASN A 55 -5.18 -14.66 3.78
C ASN A 55 -4.39 -15.19 2.58
N GLU A 56 -5.07 -15.34 1.45
CA GLU A 56 -4.49 -15.93 0.25
C GLU A 56 -3.68 -14.91 -0.53
N PHE A 57 -2.59 -15.38 -1.14
CA PHE A 57 -1.91 -14.63 -2.19
C PHE A 57 -2.78 -14.63 -3.44
N VAL A 58 -3.08 -13.46 -3.96
CA VAL A 58 -3.88 -13.28 -5.17
C VAL A 58 -3.12 -12.45 -6.21
N PRO A 59 -3.44 -12.59 -7.51
CA PRO A 59 -2.81 -11.79 -8.55
C PRO A 59 -2.97 -10.29 -8.29
N GLY A 60 -1.84 -9.59 -8.16
CA GLY A 60 -1.75 -8.15 -7.98
C GLY A 60 -0.84 -7.51 -9.03
N LYS A 61 -1.24 -6.36 -9.53
CA LYS A 61 -0.50 -5.58 -10.52
C LYS A 61 0.01 -4.29 -9.88
N ILE A 62 1.33 -4.13 -9.89
CA ILE A 62 1.98 -2.92 -9.37
C ILE A 62 1.96 -1.85 -10.46
N SER A 63 1.67 -0.58 -10.06
CA SER A 63 1.77 0.55 -10.99
C SER A 63 3.17 0.64 -11.62
N ASN A 64 3.21 0.99 -12.92
CA ASN A 64 4.43 1.09 -13.71
C ASN A 64 5.19 -0.24 -13.93
N GLN A 65 4.60 -1.39 -13.58
CA GLN A 65 5.14 -2.70 -13.91
C GLN A 65 4.20 -3.47 -14.84
N LYS A 66 4.76 -4.25 -15.77
CA LYS A 66 3.98 -5.10 -16.69
C LYS A 66 3.61 -6.45 -16.07
N ALA A 67 4.44 -6.92 -15.15
CA ALA A 67 4.27 -8.21 -14.52
C ALA A 67 3.14 -8.20 -13.48
N VAL A 68 2.51 -9.36 -13.35
CA VAL A 68 1.52 -9.66 -12.30
C VAL A 68 2.19 -10.60 -11.31
N TYR A 69 2.04 -10.31 -10.03
CA TYR A 69 2.64 -11.07 -8.94
C TYR A 69 1.57 -11.64 -8.02
N LEU A 70 1.85 -12.74 -7.34
CA LEU A 70 1.02 -13.22 -6.25
C LEU A 70 1.31 -12.36 -5.02
N MET A 71 0.31 -11.61 -4.55
CA MET A 71 0.46 -10.59 -3.51
C MET A 71 -0.67 -10.65 -2.50
N ARG A 72 -0.43 -10.14 -1.30
CA ARG A 72 -1.44 -9.91 -0.27
C ARG A 72 -1.06 -8.73 0.63
N TYR A 73 -2.05 -8.13 1.27
CA TYR A 73 -1.84 -7.03 2.20
C TYR A 73 -1.77 -7.53 3.65
N ASN A 74 -0.62 -7.32 4.31
CA ASN A 74 -0.45 -7.52 5.74
C ASN A 74 -0.87 -6.25 6.47
N ALA A 75 -2.11 -6.24 6.98
CA ALA A 75 -2.70 -5.07 7.61
C ALA A 75 -2.21 -4.83 9.06
N TYR A 76 -1.54 -5.80 9.66
CA TYR A 76 -0.87 -5.65 10.94
C TYR A 76 0.43 -4.86 10.82
N LYS A 77 1.27 -5.23 9.84
CA LYS A 77 2.57 -4.58 9.57
C LYS A 77 2.45 -3.39 8.62
N ASP A 78 1.30 -3.19 7.98
CA ASP A 78 1.06 -2.18 6.94
C ASP A 78 2.02 -2.32 5.76
N VAL A 79 2.19 -3.53 5.24
CA VAL A 79 3.08 -3.82 4.11
C VAL A 79 2.39 -4.69 3.07
N MET A 80 2.82 -4.54 1.81
CA MET A 80 2.43 -5.43 0.75
C MET A 80 3.43 -6.58 0.67
N GLU A 81 2.94 -7.82 0.79
CA GLU A 81 3.71 -9.04 0.64
C GLU A 81 3.57 -9.59 -0.77
N MET A 82 4.64 -10.17 -1.28
CA MET A 82 4.69 -10.84 -2.57
C MET A 82 5.34 -12.21 -2.42
N GLU A 83 4.83 -13.21 -3.13
CA GLU A 83 5.44 -14.51 -3.27
C GLU A 83 6.12 -14.64 -4.64
N LEU A 84 7.41 -14.98 -4.63
CA LEU A 84 8.19 -15.25 -5.84
C LEU A 84 9.15 -16.41 -5.58
N ASN A 85 9.11 -17.46 -6.41
CA ASN A 85 9.95 -18.65 -6.29
C ASN A 85 9.89 -19.29 -4.88
N ASN A 86 8.69 -19.42 -4.31
CA ASN A 86 8.42 -19.93 -2.96
C ASN A 86 9.12 -19.14 -1.84
N LYS A 87 9.48 -17.88 -2.10
CA LYS A 87 9.99 -16.94 -1.10
C LYS A 87 9.05 -15.76 -0.97
N GLN A 88 8.93 -15.27 0.25
CA GLN A 88 8.12 -14.09 0.53
C GLN A 88 9.00 -12.84 0.59
N TYR A 89 8.52 -11.77 0.00
CA TYR A 89 9.17 -10.46 -0.04
C TYR A 89 8.19 -9.38 0.41
N TYR A 90 8.71 -8.29 0.94
CA TYR A 90 7.93 -7.10 1.27
C TYR A 90 8.26 -5.98 0.31
N PHE A 91 7.21 -5.24 -0.09
CA PHE A 91 7.41 -3.99 -0.80
C PHE A 91 7.62 -2.86 0.20
N PRO A 92 8.73 -2.11 0.08
CA PRO A 92 8.99 -0.99 0.98
C PRO A 92 8.01 0.15 0.72
N LEU A 93 7.61 0.84 1.78
CA LEU A 93 6.80 2.05 1.70
C LEU A 93 7.62 3.31 1.30
N THR A 94 8.88 3.14 0.93
CA THR A 94 9.77 4.27 0.59
C THR A 94 9.42 4.95 -0.72
N THR A 95 8.81 4.21 -1.65
CA THR A 95 8.38 4.72 -2.96
C THR A 95 6.86 4.78 -3.05
N ASN A 96 6.36 5.72 -3.84
CA ASN A 96 4.92 5.80 -4.12
C ASN A 96 4.58 4.78 -5.22
N TYR A 97 3.77 3.81 -4.88
CA TYR A 97 3.21 2.83 -5.81
C TYR A 97 1.76 2.53 -5.48
N SER A 98 1.07 1.92 -6.41
CA SER A 98 -0.22 1.29 -6.16
C SER A 98 -0.22 -0.17 -6.59
N VAL A 99 -1.05 -0.97 -5.95
CA VAL A 99 -1.29 -2.38 -6.30
C VAL A 99 -2.77 -2.56 -6.58
N THR A 100 -3.08 -3.02 -7.78
CA THR A 100 -4.45 -3.35 -8.20
C THR A 100 -4.68 -4.84 -8.04
N PHE A 101 -5.69 -5.20 -7.27
CA PHE A 101 -6.23 -6.56 -7.13
C PHE A 101 -7.60 -6.63 -7.80
N GLU A 102 -7.64 -7.11 -9.04
CA GLU A 102 -8.89 -7.22 -9.80
C GLU A 102 -9.88 -8.18 -9.13
N SER A 103 -9.40 -9.34 -8.64
CA SER A 103 -10.23 -10.32 -7.95
C SER A 103 -10.87 -9.82 -6.66
N LEU A 104 -10.27 -8.82 -6.00
CA LEU A 104 -10.78 -8.21 -4.77
C LEU A 104 -11.53 -6.90 -5.04
N ASN A 105 -11.54 -6.41 -6.28
CA ASN A 105 -12.01 -5.08 -6.64
C ASN A 105 -11.41 -3.98 -5.75
N LYS A 106 -10.10 -4.05 -5.51
CA LYS A 106 -9.37 -3.12 -4.64
C LYS A 106 -8.10 -2.60 -5.31
N ILE A 107 -7.83 -1.33 -5.05
CA ILE A 107 -6.54 -0.69 -5.36
C ILE A 107 -5.97 -0.19 -4.05
N TYR A 108 -4.80 -0.68 -3.68
CA TYR A 108 -4.02 -0.13 -2.57
C TYR A 108 -3.02 0.87 -3.12
N GLN A 109 -2.86 1.99 -2.44
CA GLN A 109 -1.92 3.05 -2.80
C GLN A 109 -1.11 3.46 -1.57
N VAL A 110 0.20 3.65 -1.76
CA VAL A 110 1.09 4.22 -0.74
C VAL A 110 0.86 5.72 -0.68
N LEU A 111 0.57 6.23 0.52
CA LEU A 111 0.36 7.65 0.79
C LEU A 111 1.19 8.08 2.00
N ASP A 112 1.60 9.35 1.97
CA ASP A 112 1.98 10.06 3.17
C ASP A 112 0.70 10.41 3.96
N TYR A 113 0.69 10.16 5.26
CA TYR A 113 -0.44 10.48 6.12
C TYR A 113 0.01 11.04 7.48
N LYS A 114 -0.84 11.86 8.07
CA LYS A 114 -0.59 12.41 9.42
C LYS A 114 -1.16 11.46 10.48
N GLU A 115 -0.29 11.07 11.40
CA GLU A 115 -0.67 10.43 12.66
C GLU A 115 -0.17 11.30 13.81
N LYS A 116 -1.08 12.05 14.44
CA LYS A 116 -0.75 13.16 15.35
C LYS A 116 0.12 14.18 14.62
N GLU A 117 1.31 14.48 15.15
CA GLU A 117 2.26 15.45 14.57
C GLU A 117 3.29 14.80 13.61
N ILE A 118 3.22 13.49 13.41
CA ILE A 118 4.21 12.76 12.61
C ILE A 118 3.61 12.41 11.25
N THR A 119 4.36 12.68 10.19
CA THR A 119 4.04 12.18 8.85
C THR A 119 4.68 10.82 8.65
N LYS A 120 3.86 9.85 8.27
CA LYS A 120 4.24 8.45 7.99
C LYS A 120 3.79 8.07 6.60
N LYS A 121 4.37 6.99 6.06
CA LYS A 121 3.82 6.33 4.87
C LYS A 121 3.00 5.12 5.26
N GLY A 122 1.97 4.84 4.48
CA GLY A 122 1.12 3.67 4.69
C GLY A 122 0.36 3.28 3.42
N LEU A 123 -0.22 2.09 3.42
CA LEU A 123 -1.07 1.58 2.35
C LEU A 123 -2.54 1.89 2.65
N PHE A 124 -3.23 2.41 1.66
CA PHE A 124 -4.64 2.80 1.74
C PHE A 124 -5.42 2.25 0.55
N VAL A 125 -6.63 1.79 0.77
CA VAL A 125 -7.55 1.42 -0.30
C VAL A 125 -8.09 2.69 -0.94
N VAL A 126 -7.97 2.78 -2.26
CA VAL A 126 -8.58 3.87 -3.05
C VAL A 126 -10.10 3.71 -3.02
N VAL A 127 -10.80 4.75 -2.61
CA VAL A 127 -12.28 4.80 -2.59
C VAL A 127 -12.81 5.73 -3.68
N PHE A 128 -12.18 6.91 -3.81
CA PHE A 128 -12.51 7.89 -4.83
C PHE A 128 -11.26 8.73 -5.14
N LEU A 129 -10.99 8.93 -6.41
CA LEU A 129 -9.92 9.84 -6.88
C LEU A 129 -10.57 11.02 -7.59
N GLY A 130 -10.36 12.21 -7.04
CA GLY A 130 -10.80 13.48 -7.61
C GLY A 130 -9.61 14.40 -7.90
N ASN A 131 -9.90 15.60 -8.44
CA ASN A 131 -8.88 16.58 -8.78
C ASN A 131 -8.43 17.40 -7.57
N GLU A 132 -9.38 17.82 -6.72
CA GLU A 132 -9.14 18.65 -5.55
C GLU A 132 -9.13 17.84 -4.27
N ILE A 133 -9.87 16.71 -4.24
CA ILE A 133 -10.00 15.82 -3.09
C ILE A 133 -10.05 14.36 -3.52
N SER A 134 -9.36 13.51 -2.80
CA SER A 134 -9.47 12.06 -2.94
C SER A 134 -9.83 11.42 -1.60
N LEU A 135 -10.58 10.31 -1.65
CA LEU A 135 -11.04 9.56 -0.48
C LEU A 135 -10.38 8.19 -0.45
N PHE A 136 -9.85 7.84 0.69
CA PHE A 136 -9.16 6.57 0.94
C PHE A 136 -9.70 5.87 2.18
N LEU A 137 -9.45 4.56 2.28
CA LEU A 137 -9.81 3.75 3.44
C LEU A 137 -8.55 3.08 4.00
N LYS A 138 -8.33 3.17 5.31
CA LYS A 138 -7.29 2.45 6.03
C LYS A 138 -7.88 1.22 6.67
N GLU A 139 -7.49 0.05 6.19
CA GLU A 139 -7.76 -1.23 6.83
C GLU A 139 -6.64 -1.54 7.81
N LYS A 140 -6.97 -2.03 9.00
CA LYS A 140 -5.97 -2.31 10.04
C LYS A 140 -6.32 -3.56 10.84
N ILE A 141 -5.27 -4.30 11.19
CA ILE A 141 -5.33 -5.38 12.17
C ILE A 141 -4.47 -4.95 13.36
N GLU A 142 -4.96 -5.18 14.56
CA GLU A 142 -4.25 -4.89 15.81
C GLU A 142 -4.05 -6.17 16.62
N PHE A 143 -2.96 -6.18 17.37
CA PHE A 143 -2.68 -7.22 18.33
C PHE A 143 -3.27 -6.85 19.69
N PHE A 144 -3.98 -7.78 20.28
CA PHE A 144 -4.53 -7.69 21.64
C PHE A 144 -3.84 -8.73 22.50
N GLU A 145 -3.26 -8.30 23.59
CA GLU A 145 -2.60 -9.18 24.55
C GLU A 145 -3.60 -10.16 25.18
N GLU A 146 -3.09 -11.27 25.68
CA GLU A 146 -3.89 -12.22 26.44
C GLU A 146 -4.50 -11.57 27.69
N VAL A 147 -5.68 -12.00 28.04
CA VAL A 147 -6.29 -11.66 29.33
C VAL A 147 -6.32 -12.93 30.18
N VAL A 148 -5.48 -12.96 31.22
CA VAL A 148 -5.43 -14.07 32.17
C VAL A 148 -6.61 -13.95 33.14
N ALA A 149 -7.35 -15.05 33.34
CA ALA A 149 -8.40 -15.10 34.34
C ALA A 149 -7.82 -14.86 35.75
N LYS A 150 -8.31 -13.84 36.44
CA LYS A 150 -7.87 -13.49 37.80
C LYS A 150 -8.74 -14.11 38.88
N THR A 151 -9.97 -14.49 38.53
CA THR A 151 -10.95 -15.09 39.43
C THR A 151 -11.58 -16.31 38.73
N GLY A 152 -12.28 -17.15 39.48
CA GLY A 152 -13.00 -18.30 38.92
C GLY A 152 -14.16 -17.93 37.98
N TYR A 153 -14.54 -16.66 37.91
CA TYR A 153 -15.60 -16.15 37.03
C TYR A 153 -15.05 -15.52 35.74
N ASP A 154 -13.76 -15.18 35.72
CA ASP A 154 -13.13 -14.60 34.54
C ASP A 154 -12.82 -15.66 33.49
N LYS A 155 -12.98 -15.31 32.23
CA LYS A 155 -12.59 -16.19 31.13
C LYS A 155 -11.20 -15.82 30.64
N TYR A 156 -10.37 -16.81 30.41
CA TYR A 156 -9.11 -16.64 29.69
C TYR A 156 -9.41 -16.20 28.25
N VAL A 157 -8.72 -15.16 27.77
CA VAL A 157 -8.76 -14.73 26.39
C VAL A 157 -7.33 -14.86 25.83
N PRO A 158 -7.12 -15.67 24.78
CA PRO A 158 -5.79 -15.83 24.19
C PRO A 158 -5.33 -14.55 23.49
N PRO A 159 -4.03 -14.38 23.26
CA PRO A 159 -3.52 -13.29 22.43
C PRO A 159 -4.15 -13.34 21.03
N THR A 160 -4.62 -12.21 20.54
CA THR A 160 -5.50 -12.18 19.37
C THR A 160 -5.12 -11.08 18.40
N LEU A 161 -5.01 -11.43 17.11
CA LEU A 161 -4.98 -10.49 16.01
C LEU A 161 -6.41 -10.24 15.51
N LYS A 162 -6.88 -9.02 15.60
CA LYS A 162 -8.26 -8.66 15.24
C LYS A 162 -8.29 -7.48 14.30
N ARG A 163 -9.11 -7.57 13.23
CA ARG A 163 -9.44 -6.41 12.41
C ARG A 163 -10.20 -5.39 13.27
N VAL A 164 -9.71 -4.17 13.28
CA VAL A 164 -10.37 -3.02 13.89
C VAL A 164 -11.18 -2.27 12.84
N ASP A 165 -12.01 -1.30 13.28
CA ASP A 165 -12.83 -0.52 12.39
C ASP A 165 -11.98 0.22 11.36
N ASP A 166 -12.37 0.11 10.10
CA ASP A 166 -11.77 0.82 8.99
C ASP A 166 -11.94 2.33 9.17
N LYS A 167 -10.92 3.11 8.81
CA LYS A 167 -10.94 4.57 8.91
C LYS A 167 -10.83 5.22 7.56
N PHE A 168 -11.71 6.18 7.29
CA PHE A 168 -11.61 7.01 6.10
C PHE A 168 -10.55 8.10 6.26
N TYR A 169 -9.88 8.39 5.17
CA TYR A 169 -8.88 9.45 5.05
C TYR A 169 -9.18 10.28 3.80
N VAL A 170 -8.93 11.57 3.87
CA VAL A 170 -9.01 12.48 2.72
C VAL A 170 -7.64 13.03 2.39
N VAL A 171 -7.40 13.22 1.11
CA VAL A 171 -6.23 13.91 0.56
C VAL A 171 -6.74 15.13 -0.20
N PHE A 172 -6.36 16.33 0.25
CA PHE A 172 -6.61 17.58 -0.46
C PHE A 172 -5.41 17.90 -1.37
N LYS A 173 -5.59 17.80 -2.68
CA LYS A 173 -4.50 17.98 -3.67
C LYS A 173 -3.29 17.08 -3.32
N ASN A 174 -2.13 17.70 -3.10
CA ASN A 174 -0.86 17.02 -2.85
C ASN A 174 -0.50 16.98 -1.34
N ASN A 175 -1.45 17.22 -0.45
CA ASN A 175 -1.21 17.19 0.99
C ASN A 175 -1.19 15.74 1.51
N PRO A 176 -0.54 15.49 2.65
CA PRO A 176 -0.65 14.21 3.33
C PRO A 176 -2.11 13.87 3.66
N ALA A 177 -2.43 12.57 3.63
CA ALA A 177 -3.76 12.10 3.99
C ALA A 177 -4.10 12.42 5.45
N ILE A 178 -5.32 12.87 5.68
CA ILE A 178 -5.85 13.24 7.00
C ILE A 178 -7.01 12.31 7.33
N ALA A 179 -6.98 11.69 8.51
CA ALA A 179 -8.07 10.85 8.99
C ALA A 179 -9.36 11.67 9.16
N LEU A 180 -10.47 11.15 8.67
CA LEU A 180 -11.78 11.76 8.91
C LEU A 180 -12.15 11.61 10.40
N PRO A 181 -12.46 12.71 11.09
CA PRO A 181 -12.91 12.67 12.47
C PRO A 181 -14.28 11.99 12.60
N ASN A 182 -14.58 11.52 13.80
CA ASN A 182 -15.89 10.88 14.08
C ASN A 182 -17.05 11.88 14.19
N LYS A 183 -16.76 13.16 14.52
CA LYS A 183 -17.79 14.17 14.74
C LYS A 183 -18.02 14.99 13.47
N LYS A 184 -19.27 15.12 13.07
CA LYS A 184 -19.71 15.88 11.88
C LYS A 184 -19.06 17.27 11.80
N LYS A 185 -19.07 18.03 12.89
CA LYS A 185 -18.49 19.40 12.89
C LYS A 185 -17.00 19.41 12.56
N GLU A 186 -16.26 18.45 13.10
CA GLU A 186 -14.82 18.31 12.84
C GLU A 186 -14.55 17.88 11.39
N VAL A 187 -15.41 17.01 10.80
CA VAL A 187 -15.31 16.67 9.36
C VAL A 187 -15.56 17.90 8.50
N ILE A 188 -16.61 18.69 8.80
CA ILE A 188 -16.93 19.91 8.06
C ILE A 188 -15.78 20.93 8.13
N SER A 189 -15.12 21.05 9.28
CA SER A 189 -13.99 21.98 9.43
C SER A 189 -12.78 21.64 8.57
N LEU A 190 -12.61 20.36 8.15
CA LEU A 190 -11.54 19.97 7.22
C LEU A 190 -11.72 20.59 5.84
N PHE A 191 -12.93 20.97 5.45
CA PHE A 191 -13.23 21.59 4.16
C PHE A 191 -13.01 23.11 4.16
N GLU A 192 -12.52 23.68 5.28
CA GLU A 192 -12.16 25.11 5.42
C GLU A 192 -13.25 26.05 4.91
N SER A 193 -12.93 26.95 3.98
CA SER A 193 -13.87 27.93 3.40
C SER A 193 -15.05 27.30 2.67
N LYS A 194 -14.92 26.06 2.21
CA LYS A 194 -16.00 25.32 1.50
C LYS A 194 -16.91 24.53 2.47
N GLY A 195 -16.62 24.52 3.78
CA GLY A 195 -17.35 23.74 4.78
C GLY A 195 -18.85 24.00 4.81
N SER A 196 -19.27 25.27 4.73
CA SER A 196 -20.69 25.64 4.70
C SER A 196 -21.43 25.11 3.48
N ALA A 197 -20.80 25.13 2.31
CA ALA A 197 -21.37 24.59 1.08
C ALA A 197 -21.51 23.06 1.18
N ILE A 198 -20.50 22.37 1.72
CA ILE A 198 -20.50 20.92 1.96
C ILE A 198 -21.62 20.55 2.95
N GLU A 199 -21.78 21.28 4.05
CA GLU A 199 -22.85 21.03 5.03
C GLU A 199 -24.23 21.19 4.42
N SER A 200 -24.44 22.27 3.67
CA SER A 200 -25.70 22.54 2.98
C SER A 200 -26.03 21.45 1.96
N TYR A 201 -25.06 21.06 1.15
CA TYR A 201 -25.22 19.98 0.17
C TYR A 201 -25.56 18.64 0.86
N ALA A 202 -24.82 18.27 1.91
CA ALA A 202 -25.09 17.06 2.66
C ALA A 202 -26.50 17.05 3.28
N LYS A 203 -26.94 18.20 3.84
CA LYS A 203 -28.29 18.36 4.42
C LYS A 203 -29.37 18.20 3.37
N ILE A 204 -29.27 18.87 2.22
CA ILE A 204 -30.28 18.83 1.13
C ILE A 204 -30.40 17.40 0.57
N ASN A 205 -29.29 16.68 0.45
CA ASN A 205 -29.25 15.34 -0.13
C ASN A 205 -29.35 14.21 0.93
N ASN A 206 -29.59 14.56 2.20
CA ASN A 206 -29.66 13.62 3.33
C ASN A 206 -28.43 12.69 3.44
N LEU A 207 -27.20 13.26 3.29
CA LEU A 207 -25.95 12.52 3.33
C LEU A 207 -25.34 12.54 4.72
N GLY A 208 -24.80 11.39 5.13
CA GLY A 208 -23.99 11.24 6.33
C GLY A 208 -22.48 11.43 6.05
N PHE A 209 -21.69 11.56 7.14
CA PHE A 209 -20.24 11.73 7.06
C PHE A 209 -19.49 10.48 7.53
N LYS A 210 -20.10 9.30 7.49
CA LYS A 210 -19.52 8.05 8.00
C LYS A 210 -19.56 6.91 7.01
N ASN A 211 -20.53 6.87 6.11
CA ASN A 211 -20.62 5.79 5.14
C ASN A 211 -19.90 6.14 3.83
N ARG A 212 -19.47 5.11 3.13
CA ARG A 212 -18.65 5.21 1.92
C ARG A 212 -19.36 5.95 0.79
N GLU A 213 -20.62 5.62 0.55
CA GLU A 213 -21.40 6.13 -0.59
C GLU A 213 -21.67 7.62 -0.44
N ASP A 214 -22.02 8.06 0.77
CA ASP A 214 -22.27 9.47 1.07
C ASP A 214 -20.98 10.28 0.98
N LEU A 215 -19.88 9.76 1.53
CA LEU A 215 -18.57 10.40 1.44
C LEU A 215 -18.11 10.57 -0.01
N ILE A 216 -18.34 9.57 -0.87
CA ILE A 216 -18.04 9.67 -2.30
C ILE A 216 -18.84 10.83 -2.94
N LYS A 217 -20.15 10.95 -2.63
CA LYS A 217 -21.00 12.04 -3.14
C LYS A 217 -20.51 13.40 -2.66
N ILE A 218 -20.12 13.49 -1.39
CA ILE A 218 -19.57 14.71 -0.79
C ILE A 218 -18.25 15.10 -1.48
N CYS A 219 -17.34 14.16 -1.68
CA CYS A 219 -16.07 14.41 -2.39
C CYS A 219 -16.29 14.83 -3.85
N LYS A 220 -17.20 14.17 -4.56
CA LYS A 220 -17.59 14.56 -5.92
C LYS A 220 -18.12 15.99 -5.97
N TYR A 221 -18.98 16.38 -5.02
CA TYR A 221 -19.48 17.74 -4.96
C TYR A 221 -18.37 18.74 -4.65
N TYR A 222 -17.47 18.42 -3.70
CA TYR A 222 -16.31 19.27 -3.39
C TYR A 222 -15.47 19.58 -4.63
N ASP A 223 -15.23 18.58 -5.48
CA ASP A 223 -14.47 18.72 -6.72
C ASP A 223 -15.12 19.71 -7.72
N THR A 224 -16.43 19.96 -7.60
CA THR A 224 -17.12 20.95 -8.45
C THR A 224 -17.03 22.38 -7.90
N LEU A 225 -16.66 22.54 -6.64
CA LEU A 225 -16.55 23.86 -6.01
C LEU A 225 -15.23 24.54 -6.44
N LYS A 226 -15.35 25.71 -7.05
CA LYS A 226 -14.21 26.54 -7.45
C LYS A 226 -13.65 27.33 -6.29
#